data_1821a6cf0ac8404c8816a9bd7b16fce3
#
_entry.id   1821a6cf0ac8404c8816a9bd7b16fce3
#
_cell.length_a   1.000
_cell.length_b   1.000
_cell.length_c   1.000
_cell.angle_alpha   90.00
_cell.angle_beta   90.00
_cell.angle_gamma   90.00
#
_symmetry.space_group_name_H-M   'P 1'
#
loop_
_entity.id
_entity.type
_entity.pdbx_description
1 polymer ?
#
loop_
_entity_poly.entity_id
_entity_poly.type
_entity_poly.pdbx_seq_one_letter_code
_entity_poly.pdbx_strand_id
1 'polypeptide(L)'
;MREKKYIPFWTKEENKVDKNILSIILLAHVQQPRGYINNSQLQCSETERFSIEEFNEIYQGIVTAGYYIQSVYYNELDFISDFIEHPTRFQNCLIYNLARNGLGDNKKTMIPAFCELVGLNYSTSSSLACALCRNKYYFTTLFRSHNISAPKSWLLSSEGSWINGAPEEGIQVICKP
;
A
#
# COMPACT_ATOMS: atom_id res chain seq x y z
N MET A 1 4.47 14.31 24.24
CA MET A 1 4.85 13.48 23.06
C MET A 1 4.55 12.05 23.44
N ARG A 2 3.52 11.40 22.86
CA ARG A 2 3.28 9.98 23.06
C ARG A 2 4.22 9.22 22.11
N GLU A 3 5.11 8.42 22.68
CA GLU A 3 5.94 7.49 21.91
C GLU A 3 5.02 6.59 21.07
N LYS A 4 5.12 6.69 19.75
CA LYS A 4 4.47 5.74 18.85
C LYS A 4 5.18 4.39 19.03
N LYS A 5 4.57 3.46 19.76
CA LYS A 5 5.00 2.06 19.73
C LYS A 5 4.72 1.51 18.34
N TYR A 6 5.73 1.50 17.50
CA TYR A 6 5.74 0.73 16.27
C TYR A 6 5.81 -0.74 16.68
N ILE A 7 4.77 -1.51 16.38
CA ILE A 7 4.80 -2.98 16.56
C ILE A 7 5.22 -3.55 15.20
N PRO A 8 6.48 -4.03 15.05
CA PRO A 8 6.89 -4.66 13.81
C PRO A 8 6.11 -5.98 13.63
N PHE A 9 5.43 -6.14 12.54
CA PHE A 9 4.68 -7.33 12.16
C PHE A 9 5.55 -8.63 12.12
N TRP A 10 6.88 -8.51 12.23
CA TRP A 10 7.86 -9.58 11.99
C TRP A 10 8.65 -10.06 13.21
N THR A 11 8.39 -9.57 14.40
CA THR A 11 9.06 -10.11 15.56
C THR A 11 8.40 -11.41 15.99
N LYS A 12 9.13 -12.52 15.87
CA LYS A 12 8.80 -13.84 16.44
C LYS A 12 8.75 -13.86 17.97
N GLU A 13 8.87 -12.73 18.62
CA GLU A 13 8.56 -12.67 20.04
C GLU A 13 7.03 -12.69 20.16
N GLU A 14 6.54 -13.73 20.80
CA GLU A 14 5.17 -13.86 21.28
C GLU A 14 4.84 -12.74 22.28
N ASN A 15 4.84 -11.50 21.81
CA ASN A 15 4.08 -10.48 22.47
C ASN A 15 2.63 -10.96 22.32
N LYS A 16 2.09 -11.51 23.39
CA LYS A 16 0.65 -11.76 23.56
C LYS A 16 -0.05 -10.41 23.45
N VAL A 17 -0.15 -9.91 22.19
CA VAL A 17 -1.12 -8.87 21.87
C VAL A 17 -2.44 -9.49 22.29
N ASP A 18 -3.12 -8.86 23.23
CA ASP A 18 -4.46 -9.28 23.60
C ASP A 18 -5.30 -9.19 22.33
N LYS A 19 -5.51 -10.33 21.68
CA LYS A 19 -6.20 -10.46 20.40
C LYS A 19 -7.64 -9.95 20.47
N ASN A 20 -8.15 -9.74 21.69
CA ASN A 20 -9.48 -9.20 21.93
C ASN A 20 -9.53 -7.67 21.85
N ILE A 21 -8.37 -6.98 21.81
CA ILE A 21 -8.32 -5.52 21.85
C ILE A 21 -8.03 -4.92 20.46
N LEU A 22 -7.32 -5.64 19.59
CA LEU A 22 -6.96 -5.17 18.27
C LEU A 22 -7.84 -5.80 17.19
N SER A 23 -8.75 -5.02 16.63
CA SER A 23 -9.50 -5.43 15.44
C SER A 23 -8.78 -5.05 14.15
N ILE A 24 -9.05 -5.78 13.09
CA ILE A 24 -8.53 -5.52 11.75
C ILE A 24 -9.62 -4.84 10.91
N ILE A 25 -9.25 -3.76 10.25
CA ILE A 25 -10.01 -3.18 9.16
C ILE A 25 -9.26 -3.51 7.88
N LEU A 26 -9.87 -4.30 7.01
CA LEU A 26 -9.26 -4.76 5.77
C LEU A 26 -9.67 -3.84 4.62
N LEU A 27 -8.69 -3.23 3.97
CA LEU A 27 -8.91 -2.39 2.80
C LEU A 27 -8.19 -3.02 1.60
N ALA A 28 -8.96 -3.51 0.61
CA ALA A 28 -8.42 -4.23 -0.53
C ALA A 28 -9.22 -3.98 -1.81
N HIS A 29 -8.53 -3.86 -2.93
CA HIS A 29 -9.19 -3.82 -4.24
C HIS A 29 -9.37 -5.23 -4.76
N VAL A 30 -10.62 -5.65 -4.87
CA VAL A 30 -11.00 -6.98 -5.36
C VAL A 30 -11.67 -6.84 -6.73
N GLN A 31 -11.41 -7.77 -7.62
CA GLN A 31 -12.12 -7.86 -8.89
C GLN A 31 -13.60 -8.09 -8.63
N GLN A 32 -14.42 -7.19 -9.15
CA GLN A 32 -15.87 -7.31 -9.03
C GLN A 32 -16.41 -8.25 -10.12
N PRO A 33 -17.43 -9.06 -9.84
CA PRO A 33 -18.13 -9.81 -10.87
C PRO A 33 -18.60 -8.89 -12.01
N ARG A 34 -18.55 -9.38 -13.25
CA ARG A 34 -19.06 -8.63 -14.40
C ARG A 34 -20.50 -8.18 -14.16
N GLY A 35 -20.76 -6.87 -14.21
CA GLY A 35 -22.08 -6.28 -13.98
C GLY A 35 -22.19 -5.44 -12.71
N TYR A 36 -21.21 -5.43 -11.86
CA TYR A 36 -21.18 -4.50 -10.72
C TYR A 36 -20.70 -3.12 -11.18
N ILE A 37 -21.62 -2.17 -11.25
CA ILE A 37 -21.29 -0.77 -11.58
C ILE A 37 -20.73 -0.14 -10.30
N ASN A 38 -19.42 -0.05 -10.22
CA ASN A 38 -18.79 0.75 -9.18
C ASN A 38 -18.80 2.21 -9.62
N ASN A 39 -19.61 3.05 -8.95
CA ASN A 39 -19.70 4.48 -9.23
C ASN A 39 -18.42 5.25 -8.88
N SER A 40 -17.39 4.60 -8.31
CA SER A 40 -16.12 5.26 -8.08
C SER A 40 -15.33 5.36 -9.38
N GLN A 41 -15.11 6.58 -9.86
CA GLN A 41 -14.26 6.89 -11.02
C GLN A 41 -12.76 6.61 -10.75
N LEU A 42 -12.42 5.96 -9.65
CA LEU A 42 -11.05 5.64 -9.28
C LEU A 42 -10.58 4.46 -10.13
N GLN A 43 -9.71 4.75 -11.07
CA GLN A 43 -9.15 3.77 -11.99
C GLN A 43 -7.96 3.05 -11.33
N CYS A 44 -8.16 1.80 -10.96
CA CYS A 44 -7.08 0.83 -10.76
C CYS A 44 -6.97 -0.02 -12.01
N SER A 45 -5.74 -0.33 -12.47
CA SER A 45 -5.59 -1.31 -13.54
C SER A 45 -6.12 -2.68 -13.07
N GLU A 46 -6.78 -3.44 -13.93
CA GLU A 46 -7.30 -4.76 -13.57
C GLU A 46 -6.23 -5.70 -13.02
N THR A 47 -4.99 -5.54 -13.51
CA THR A 47 -3.82 -6.32 -13.05
C THR A 47 -3.36 -6.02 -11.63
N GLU A 48 -3.85 -4.95 -11.02
CA GLU A 48 -3.52 -4.57 -9.64
C GLU A 48 -4.61 -4.94 -8.63
N ARG A 49 -5.71 -5.53 -9.08
CA ARG A 49 -6.79 -6.02 -8.22
C ARG A 49 -6.54 -7.45 -7.81
N PHE A 50 -6.89 -7.77 -6.58
CA PHE A 50 -6.93 -9.15 -6.12
C PHE A 50 -8.07 -9.91 -6.78
N SER A 51 -7.86 -11.17 -7.12
CA SER A 51 -8.98 -12.05 -7.44
C SER A 51 -9.83 -12.29 -6.18
N ILE A 52 -11.04 -12.79 -6.35
CA ILE A 52 -11.90 -13.15 -5.22
C ILE A 52 -11.26 -14.25 -4.38
N GLU A 53 -10.58 -15.19 -5.02
CA GLU A 53 -9.90 -16.33 -4.38
C GLU A 53 -8.72 -15.82 -3.53
N GLU A 54 -7.84 -14.97 -4.08
CA GLU A 54 -6.72 -14.38 -3.35
C GLU A 54 -7.20 -13.55 -2.14
N PHE A 55 -8.27 -12.77 -2.33
CA PHE A 55 -8.86 -12.01 -1.23
C PHE A 55 -9.39 -12.93 -0.12
N ASN A 56 -10.10 -14.00 -0.49
CA ASN A 56 -10.63 -14.97 0.47
C ASN A 56 -9.51 -15.68 1.23
N GLU A 57 -8.41 -16.03 0.58
CA GLU A 57 -7.23 -16.63 1.25
C GLU A 57 -6.64 -15.66 2.29
N ILE A 58 -6.49 -14.38 1.95
CA ILE A 58 -6.01 -13.34 2.89
C ILE A 58 -6.99 -13.21 4.06
N TYR A 59 -8.29 -13.11 3.77
CA TYR A 59 -9.33 -12.98 4.79
C TYR A 59 -9.30 -14.17 5.75
N GLN A 60 -9.31 -15.39 5.22
CA GLN A 60 -9.26 -16.62 6.01
C GLN A 60 -7.94 -16.75 6.80
N GLY A 61 -6.82 -16.32 6.24
CA GLY A 61 -5.54 -16.27 6.93
C GLY A 61 -5.58 -15.39 8.18
N ILE A 62 -6.18 -14.21 8.08
CA ILE A 62 -6.36 -13.28 9.21
C ILE A 62 -7.25 -13.91 10.29
N VAL A 63 -8.39 -14.49 9.89
CA VAL A 63 -9.34 -15.14 10.83
C VAL A 63 -8.69 -16.35 11.50
N THR A 64 -7.99 -17.19 10.74
CA THR A 64 -7.29 -18.38 11.25
C THR A 64 -6.17 -18.00 12.21
N ALA A 65 -5.51 -16.87 12.00
CA ALA A 65 -4.54 -16.32 12.94
C ALA A 65 -5.19 -15.79 14.25
N GLY A 66 -6.52 -15.82 14.34
CA GLY A 66 -7.29 -15.45 15.52
C GLY A 66 -7.56 -13.96 15.65
N TYR A 67 -7.45 -13.19 14.57
CA TYR A 67 -7.82 -11.77 14.56
C TYR A 67 -9.28 -11.58 14.13
N TYR A 68 -9.92 -10.59 14.73
CA TYR A 68 -11.28 -10.19 14.37
C TYR A 68 -11.23 -9.14 13.24
N ILE A 69 -11.89 -9.41 12.11
CA ILE A 69 -12.07 -8.44 11.04
C ILE A 69 -13.36 -7.66 11.33
N GLN A 70 -13.19 -6.40 11.70
CA GLN A 70 -14.29 -5.51 12.04
C GLN A 70 -15.03 -5.01 10.80
N SER A 71 -14.30 -4.65 9.75
CA SER A 71 -14.87 -4.10 8.52
C SER A 71 -13.98 -4.44 7.33
N VAL A 72 -14.60 -4.50 6.15
CA VAL A 72 -13.91 -4.63 4.86
C VAL A 72 -14.33 -3.48 3.97
N TYR A 73 -13.35 -2.79 3.38
CA TYR A 73 -13.57 -1.74 2.38
C TYR A 73 -12.93 -2.16 1.06
N TYR A 74 -13.65 -1.96 -0.01
CA TYR A 74 -13.20 -2.31 -1.36
C TYR A 74 -12.70 -1.11 -2.16
N ASN A 75 -12.75 0.08 -1.56
CA ASN A 75 -12.16 1.29 -2.10
C ASN A 75 -11.80 2.28 -0.96
N GLU A 76 -10.91 3.21 -1.26
CA GLU A 76 -10.39 4.18 -0.29
C GLU A 76 -11.41 5.24 0.10
N LEU A 77 -12.31 5.62 -0.81
CA LEU A 77 -13.28 6.68 -0.53
C LEU A 77 -14.31 6.24 0.50
N ASP A 78 -14.79 5.00 0.42
CA ASP A 78 -15.73 4.45 1.40
C ASP A 78 -15.07 4.36 2.79
N PHE A 79 -13.80 3.93 2.84
CA PHE A 79 -13.01 3.89 4.06
C PHE A 79 -12.83 5.28 4.68
N ILE A 80 -12.44 6.28 3.87
CA ILE A 80 -12.21 7.66 4.34
C ILE A 80 -13.54 8.29 4.77
N SER A 81 -14.63 8.09 4.02
CA SER A 81 -15.95 8.62 4.37
C SER A 81 -16.45 8.07 5.68
N ASP A 82 -16.36 6.74 5.89
CA ASP A 82 -16.77 6.13 7.16
C ASP A 82 -15.91 6.60 8.34
N PHE A 83 -14.60 6.80 8.12
CA PHE A 83 -13.76 7.41 9.15
C PHE A 83 -14.19 8.82 9.53
N ILE A 84 -14.50 9.66 8.54
CA ILE A 84 -14.94 11.05 8.78
C ILE A 84 -16.28 11.08 9.55
N GLU A 85 -17.21 10.21 9.18
CA GLU A 85 -18.52 10.13 9.80
C GLU A 85 -18.50 9.47 11.18
N HIS A 86 -17.62 8.46 11.37
CA HIS A 86 -17.61 7.63 12.58
C HIS A 86 -16.19 7.38 13.13
N PRO A 87 -15.40 8.42 13.47
CA PRO A 87 -13.98 8.24 13.82
C PRO A 87 -13.74 7.33 15.03
N THR A 88 -14.70 7.24 15.93
CA THR A 88 -14.61 6.38 17.14
C THR A 88 -14.59 4.89 16.81
N ARG A 89 -15.15 4.47 15.67
CA ARG A 89 -15.12 3.06 15.21
C ARG A 89 -13.73 2.57 14.85
N PHE A 90 -12.79 3.49 14.61
CA PHE A 90 -11.42 3.19 14.19
C PHE A 90 -10.42 3.21 15.36
N GLN A 91 -10.93 3.34 16.59
CA GLN A 91 -10.10 3.22 17.79
C GLN A 91 -9.69 1.76 18.00
N ASN A 92 -8.42 1.55 18.41
CA ASN A 92 -7.86 0.23 18.69
C ASN A 92 -7.92 -0.76 17.52
N CYS A 93 -7.87 -0.28 16.30
CA CYS A 93 -7.81 -1.13 15.11
C CYS A 93 -6.49 -0.97 14.34
N LEU A 94 -6.17 -1.97 13.53
CA LEU A 94 -5.11 -1.94 12.54
C LEU A 94 -5.74 -1.91 11.15
N ILE A 95 -5.39 -0.91 10.35
CA ILE A 95 -5.75 -0.85 8.95
C ILE A 95 -4.83 -1.80 8.18
N TYR A 96 -5.34 -2.98 7.81
CA TYR A 96 -4.62 -3.91 6.95
C TYR A 96 -4.78 -3.43 5.50
N ASN A 97 -3.78 -2.66 5.06
CA ASN A 97 -3.86 -1.89 3.83
C ASN A 97 -3.31 -2.68 2.63
N LEU A 98 -4.21 -3.10 1.75
CA LEU A 98 -3.91 -3.68 0.44
C LEU A 98 -4.42 -2.79 -0.70
N ALA A 99 -4.73 -1.53 -0.41
CA ALA A 99 -5.23 -0.57 -1.37
C ALA A 99 -4.18 -0.21 -2.43
N ARG A 100 -4.63 -0.07 -3.67
CA ARG A 100 -3.78 0.21 -4.83
C ARG A 100 -4.38 1.21 -5.80
N ASN A 101 -5.47 1.89 -5.41
CA ASN A 101 -6.13 2.90 -6.24
C ASN A 101 -5.38 4.24 -6.18
N GLY A 102 -5.78 5.08 -7.09
CA GLY A 102 -5.33 6.45 -7.24
C GLY A 102 -4.79 6.73 -8.63
N LEU A 103 -4.69 8.00 -8.92
CA LEU A 103 -4.10 8.50 -10.16
C LEU A 103 -2.60 8.74 -9.96
N GLY A 104 -1.81 8.36 -10.95
CA GLY A 104 -0.37 8.63 -10.97
C GLY A 104 0.48 7.70 -10.08
N ASP A 105 1.70 8.14 -9.85
CA ASP A 105 2.76 7.34 -9.23
C ASP A 105 2.54 7.10 -7.73
N ASN A 106 1.71 7.91 -7.08
CA ASN A 106 1.57 7.93 -5.63
C ASN A 106 0.39 7.10 -5.10
N LYS A 107 -0.28 6.32 -5.94
CA LYS A 107 -1.51 5.59 -5.57
C LYS A 107 -1.38 4.70 -4.34
N LYS A 108 -0.22 4.10 -4.09
CA LYS A 108 0.02 3.26 -2.90
C LYS A 108 0.34 4.03 -1.63
N THR A 109 0.51 5.35 -1.72
CA THR A 109 0.91 6.20 -0.59
C THR A 109 -0.26 6.91 0.07
N MET A 110 -1.42 6.97 -0.58
CA MET A 110 -2.56 7.76 -0.12
C MET A 110 -3.09 7.28 1.24
N ILE A 111 -3.30 5.99 1.40
CA ILE A 111 -3.81 5.44 2.67
C ILE A 111 -2.76 5.51 3.79
N PRO A 112 -1.48 5.15 3.58
CA PRO A 112 -0.45 5.45 4.57
C PRO A 112 -0.41 6.91 5.00
N ALA A 113 -0.44 7.86 4.06
CA ALA A 113 -0.43 9.29 4.36
C ALA A 113 -1.69 9.74 5.13
N PHE A 114 -2.86 9.24 4.75
CA PHE A 114 -4.09 9.48 5.49
C PHE A 114 -4.01 8.93 6.92
N CYS A 115 -3.58 7.68 7.10
CA CYS A 115 -3.43 7.08 8.42
C CYS A 115 -2.42 7.84 9.29
N GLU A 116 -1.30 8.31 8.70
CA GLU A 116 -0.32 9.15 9.38
C GLU A 116 -0.92 10.50 9.82
N LEU A 117 -1.72 11.12 8.95
CA LEU A 117 -2.38 12.40 9.23
C LEU A 117 -3.34 12.29 10.43
N VAL A 118 -4.14 11.23 10.47
CA VAL A 118 -5.21 11.07 11.47
C VAL A 118 -4.80 10.19 12.67
N GLY A 119 -3.58 9.64 12.66
CA GLY A 119 -3.03 8.85 13.77
C GLY A 119 -3.54 7.41 13.85
N LEU A 120 -3.98 6.82 12.74
CA LEU A 120 -4.36 5.40 12.66
C LEU A 120 -3.14 4.49 12.52
N ASN A 121 -3.22 3.29 13.12
CA ASN A 121 -2.25 2.23 12.87
C ASN A 121 -2.53 1.54 11.54
N TYR A 122 -1.48 1.21 10.78
CA TYR A 122 -1.62 0.54 9.48
C TYR A 122 -0.47 -0.43 9.21
N SER A 123 -0.68 -1.40 8.31
CA SER A 123 0.21 -2.55 8.10
C SER A 123 1.33 -2.33 7.07
N THR A 124 1.33 -1.24 6.34
CA THR A 124 2.34 -0.98 5.29
C THR A 124 3.48 -0.08 5.80
N SER A 125 4.49 0.10 4.96
CA SER A 125 5.56 1.09 5.21
C SER A 125 5.01 2.51 5.23
N SER A 126 5.79 3.45 5.75
CA SER A 126 5.42 4.88 5.76
C SER A 126 5.10 5.39 4.35
N SER A 127 4.30 6.45 4.29
CA SER A 127 3.91 7.08 3.02
C SER A 127 5.14 7.47 2.18
N LEU A 128 6.19 8.01 2.81
CA LEU A 128 7.44 8.34 2.15
C LEU A 128 8.13 7.10 1.57
N ALA A 129 8.23 6.01 2.33
CA ALA A 129 8.85 4.78 1.85
C ALA A 129 8.05 4.18 0.67
N CYS A 130 6.72 4.18 0.76
CA CYS A 130 5.85 3.73 -0.33
C CYS A 130 6.06 4.57 -1.60
N ALA A 131 6.15 5.90 -1.49
CA ALA A 131 6.38 6.80 -2.63
C ALA A 131 7.74 6.53 -3.30
N LEU A 132 8.80 6.48 -2.52
CA LEU A 132 10.16 6.24 -3.03
C LEU A 132 10.29 4.88 -3.71
N CYS A 133 9.75 3.82 -3.09
CA CYS A 133 9.83 2.47 -3.64
C CYS A 133 8.99 2.28 -4.91
N ARG A 134 7.98 3.11 -5.12
CA ARG A 134 7.13 3.06 -6.32
C ARG A 134 7.90 3.48 -7.57
N ASN A 135 8.66 4.55 -7.50
CA ASN A 135 9.49 5.01 -8.61
C ASN A 135 10.88 4.36 -8.55
N LYS A 136 11.11 3.39 -9.42
CA LYS A 136 12.35 2.58 -9.43
C LYS A 136 13.59 3.40 -9.73
N TYR A 137 13.48 4.44 -10.55
CA TYR A 137 14.59 5.33 -10.86
C TYR A 137 15.02 6.12 -9.61
N TYR A 138 14.11 6.79 -8.94
CA TYR A 138 14.44 7.55 -7.73
C TYR A 138 14.93 6.64 -6.60
N PHE A 139 14.32 5.47 -6.44
CA PHE A 139 14.74 4.48 -5.44
C PHE A 139 16.18 4.00 -5.66
N THR A 140 16.53 3.58 -6.88
CA THR A 140 17.90 3.13 -7.19
C THR A 140 18.92 4.26 -7.13
N THR A 141 18.53 5.48 -7.54
CA THR A 141 19.39 6.66 -7.44
C THR A 141 19.69 7.01 -5.99
N LEU A 142 18.67 6.99 -5.12
CA LEU A 142 18.86 7.20 -3.68
C LEU A 142 19.81 6.18 -3.07
N PHE A 143 19.65 4.90 -3.38
CA PHE A 143 20.54 3.85 -2.88
C PHE A 143 21.99 4.08 -3.29
N ARG A 144 22.21 4.41 -4.55
CA ARG A 144 23.56 4.68 -5.07
C ARG A 144 24.20 5.91 -4.43
N SER A 145 23.41 6.96 -4.15
CA SER A 145 23.92 8.17 -3.47
C SER A 145 24.38 7.88 -2.04
N HIS A 146 23.88 6.81 -1.43
CA HIS A 146 24.30 6.33 -0.12
C HIS A 146 25.30 5.16 -0.17
N ASN A 147 25.96 4.94 -1.31
CA ASN A 147 26.90 3.84 -1.53
C ASN A 147 26.30 2.44 -1.32
N ILE A 148 24.98 2.30 -1.43
CA ILE A 148 24.30 1.02 -1.44
C ILE A 148 24.29 0.48 -2.87
N SER A 149 24.73 -0.76 -3.06
CA SER A 149 24.74 -1.39 -4.37
C SER A 149 23.35 -1.50 -4.95
N ALA A 150 23.13 -0.88 -6.10
CA ALA A 150 21.86 -0.93 -6.83
C ALA A 150 22.13 -0.87 -8.34
N PRO A 151 21.27 -1.47 -9.17
CA PRO A 151 21.40 -1.41 -10.62
C PRO A 151 21.50 0.02 -11.14
N LYS A 152 22.32 0.24 -12.16
CA LYS A 152 22.31 1.51 -12.88
C LYS A 152 20.97 1.64 -13.61
N SER A 153 20.36 2.80 -13.51
CA SER A 153 19.05 3.07 -14.09
C SER A 153 19.04 4.42 -14.80
N TRP A 154 18.22 4.52 -15.81
CA TRP A 154 18.02 5.71 -16.64
C TRP A 154 16.54 6.02 -16.71
N LEU A 155 16.20 7.27 -16.85
CA LEU A 155 14.83 7.73 -16.95
C LEU A 155 14.56 8.27 -18.35
N LEU A 156 13.56 7.68 -19.02
CA LEU A 156 13.05 8.14 -20.30
C LEU A 156 11.76 8.93 -20.07
N SER A 157 11.66 10.12 -20.61
CA SER A 157 10.42 10.91 -20.57
C SER A 157 9.36 10.30 -21.47
N SER A 158 8.10 10.70 -21.27
CA SER A 158 6.99 10.33 -22.17
C SER A 158 7.18 10.81 -23.61
N GLU A 159 8.01 11.83 -23.81
CA GLU A 159 8.37 12.39 -25.11
C GLU A 159 9.56 11.66 -25.79
N GLY A 160 10.07 10.61 -25.16
CA GLY A 160 11.19 9.83 -25.69
C GLY A 160 12.58 10.42 -25.45
N SER A 161 12.69 11.41 -24.55
CA SER A 161 13.98 12.03 -24.21
C SER A 161 14.56 11.45 -22.93
N TRP A 162 15.87 11.19 -22.90
CA TRP A 162 16.58 10.76 -21.70
C TRP A 162 16.78 11.95 -20.75
N ILE A 163 16.39 11.79 -19.49
CA ILE A 163 16.42 12.87 -18.50
C ILE A 163 17.82 13.04 -17.91
N ASN A 164 18.51 11.96 -17.58
CA ASN A 164 19.84 11.99 -16.94
C ASN A 164 20.86 11.10 -17.67
N GLY A 165 21.02 11.30 -18.97
CA GLY A 165 21.87 10.50 -19.83
C GLY A 165 21.19 9.24 -20.33
N ALA A 166 21.74 8.64 -21.36
CA ALA A 166 21.28 7.41 -21.99
C ALA A 166 22.14 6.20 -21.56
N PRO A 167 21.63 4.96 -21.67
CA PRO A 167 22.49 3.78 -21.62
C PRO A 167 23.49 3.81 -22.76
N GLU A 168 24.66 3.24 -22.54
CA GLU A 168 25.66 3.05 -23.59
C GLU A 168 25.15 2.10 -24.68
N GLU A 169 25.55 2.33 -25.92
CA GLU A 169 25.13 1.48 -27.03
C GLU A 169 25.56 0.02 -26.79
N GLY A 170 24.68 -0.93 -27.09
CA GLY A 170 24.93 -2.36 -26.92
C GLY A 170 24.66 -2.93 -25.54
N ILE A 171 24.27 -2.10 -24.55
CA ILE A 171 23.86 -2.59 -23.24
C ILE A 171 22.42 -3.10 -23.27
N GLN A 172 22.21 -4.31 -22.73
CA GLN A 172 20.86 -4.83 -22.51
C GLN A 172 20.22 -4.17 -21.29
N VAL A 173 19.03 -3.63 -21.46
CA VAL A 173 18.26 -2.98 -20.39
C VAL A 173 16.87 -3.59 -20.23
N ILE A 174 16.33 -3.51 -19.03
CA ILE A 174 14.93 -3.86 -18.74
C ILE A 174 14.15 -2.56 -18.66
N CYS A 175 13.21 -2.35 -19.57
CA CYS A 175 12.27 -1.23 -19.49
C CYS A 175 11.12 -1.57 -18.52
N LYS A 176 10.80 -0.61 -17.66
CA LYS A 176 9.64 -0.69 -16.77
C LYS A 176 8.84 0.59 -16.89
N PRO A 177 7.48 0.49 -16.95
CA PRO A 177 6.60 1.65 -16.92
C PRO A 177 6.66 2.36 -15.59
#